data_483b96b834a82904662524c251522de9
#
_entry.id   483b96b834a82904662524c251522de9
#
_cell.length_a   1.000
_cell.length_b   1.000
_cell.length_c   1.000
_cell.angle_alpha   90.00
_cell.angle_beta   90.00
_cell.angle_gamma   90.00
#
_symmetry.space_group_name_H-M   'P 1'
#
loop_
_entity.id
_entity.type
_entity.pdbx_description
1 polymer ?
#
loop_
_entity_poly.entity_id
_entity_poly.type
_entity_poly.pdbx_seq_one_letter_code
_entity_poly.pdbx_strand_id
1 'polypeptide(L)'
;MSFEEIRVITVVYLAVFLPLLVYFQNKTRLPSWVPTFYIVGVIVCALGWELWFTYGWLDGDSVALRRSVALNNWLPENINWLMNSMGDAGAVLLGGAWIMWLSHKKDVSVFKQWKWSAFCILLMWCIGQNILVEMFLYHDQLAE
;
A
#
# COMPACT_ATOMS: atom_id res chain seq x y z
N MET A 1 11.35 -20.36 -8.56
CA MET A 1 10.27 -19.42 -8.22
C MET A 1 9.02 -19.80 -9.00
N SER A 2 7.89 -19.93 -8.34
CA SER A 2 6.60 -20.14 -8.98
C SER A 2 6.09 -18.83 -9.62
N PHE A 3 5.04 -18.94 -10.47
CA PHE A 3 4.39 -17.75 -11.03
C PHE A 3 3.77 -16.88 -9.94
N GLU A 4 3.24 -17.49 -8.89
CA GLU A 4 2.64 -16.80 -7.74
C GLU A 4 3.68 -16.00 -6.94
N GLU A 5 4.85 -16.57 -6.70
CA GLU A 5 5.95 -15.86 -6.04
C GLU A 5 6.43 -14.64 -6.85
N ILE A 6 6.52 -14.77 -8.19
CA ILE A 6 6.85 -13.65 -9.07
C ILE A 6 5.77 -12.58 -9.01
N ARG A 7 4.50 -12.97 -9.00
CA ARG A 7 3.36 -12.06 -8.86
C ARG A 7 3.45 -11.27 -7.56
N VAL A 8 3.69 -11.95 -6.42
CA VAL A 8 3.82 -11.30 -5.10
C VAL A 8 4.94 -10.26 -5.12
N ILE A 9 6.15 -10.63 -5.56
CA ILE A 9 7.27 -9.70 -5.66
C ILE A 9 6.89 -8.48 -6.52
N THR A 10 6.31 -8.74 -7.68
CA THR A 10 5.93 -7.67 -8.63
C THR A 10 4.92 -6.73 -8.00
N VAL A 11 3.89 -7.26 -7.35
CA VAL A 11 2.84 -6.46 -6.70
C VAL A 11 3.39 -5.63 -5.55
N VAL A 12 4.18 -6.23 -4.66
CA VAL A 12 4.78 -5.52 -3.53
C VAL A 12 5.66 -4.37 -3.99
N TYR A 13 6.54 -4.61 -4.97
CA TYR A 13 7.38 -3.54 -5.50
C TYR A 13 6.58 -2.46 -6.24
N LEU A 14 5.59 -2.84 -7.05
CA LEU A 14 4.73 -1.87 -7.75
C LEU A 14 3.88 -1.05 -6.78
N ALA A 15 3.34 -1.64 -5.72
CA ALA A 15 2.55 -0.95 -4.70
C ALA A 15 3.35 0.17 -4.01
N VAL A 16 4.66 0.00 -3.88
CA VAL A 16 5.55 1.03 -3.32
C VAL A 16 5.95 2.05 -4.38
N PHE A 17 6.53 1.60 -5.48
CA PHE A 17 7.19 2.51 -6.41
C PHE A 17 6.23 3.29 -7.29
N LEU A 18 5.09 2.71 -7.69
CA LEU A 18 4.14 3.39 -8.56
C LEU A 18 3.49 4.62 -7.90
N PRO A 19 2.92 4.53 -6.67
CA PRO A 19 2.38 5.71 -5.99
C PRO A 19 3.44 6.79 -5.73
N LEU A 20 4.64 6.40 -5.35
CA LEU A 20 5.76 7.34 -5.15
C LEU A 20 6.15 8.04 -6.45
N LEU A 21 6.26 7.29 -7.55
CA LEU A 21 6.55 7.88 -8.86
C LEU A 21 5.49 8.91 -9.27
N VAL A 22 4.22 8.55 -9.12
CA VAL A 22 3.09 9.47 -9.40
C VAL A 22 3.15 10.70 -8.50
N TYR A 23 3.45 10.52 -7.20
CA TYR A 23 3.64 11.63 -6.28
C TYR A 23 4.77 12.56 -6.74
N PHE A 24 5.96 12.03 -7.03
CA PHE A 24 7.10 12.85 -7.44
C PHE A 24 6.85 13.61 -8.75
N GLN A 25 6.14 13.01 -9.69
CA GLN A 25 5.74 13.69 -10.94
C GLN A 25 4.75 14.84 -10.72
N ASN A 26 3.97 14.81 -9.65
CA ASN A 26 2.93 15.78 -9.36
C ASN A 26 3.16 16.62 -8.09
N LYS A 27 4.31 16.50 -7.44
CA LYS A 27 4.59 17.11 -6.12
C LYS A 27 4.37 18.62 -6.06
N THR A 28 4.58 19.34 -7.16
CA THR A 28 4.35 20.78 -7.24
C THR A 28 2.87 21.17 -7.32
N ARG A 29 1.99 20.24 -7.62
CA ARG A 29 0.55 20.43 -7.74
C ARG A 29 -0.23 19.94 -6.52
N LEU A 30 0.40 19.08 -5.73
CA LEU A 30 -0.21 18.50 -4.53
C LEU A 30 0.07 19.36 -3.29
N PRO A 31 -0.81 19.31 -2.28
CA PRO A 31 -0.58 20.01 -1.02
C PRO A 31 0.72 19.58 -0.33
N SER A 32 1.38 20.51 0.37
CA SER A 32 2.65 20.26 1.06
C SER A 32 2.57 19.25 2.21
N TRP A 33 1.38 18.98 2.73
CA TRP A 33 1.16 18.00 3.80
C TRP A 33 1.13 16.54 3.32
N VAL A 34 0.99 16.28 2.00
CA VAL A 34 0.87 14.94 1.44
C VAL A 34 2.04 14.01 1.83
N PRO A 35 3.32 14.42 1.73
CA PRO A 35 4.42 13.54 2.15
C PRO A 35 4.40 13.23 3.66
N THR A 36 4.04 14.19 4.51
CA THR A 36 3.90 13.95 5.94
C THR A 36 2.79 12.93 6.22
N PHE A 37 1.65 13.06 5.54
CA PHE A 37 0.54 12.13 5.67
C PHE A 37 0.91 10.71 5.22
N TYR A 38 1.68 10.58 4.14
CA TYR A 38 2.22 9.30 3.68
C TYR A 38 3.16 8.68 4.73
N ILE A 39 4.11 9.44 5.27
CA ILE A 39 5.07 8.96 6.28
C ILE A 39 4.33 8.49 7.54
N VAL A 40 3.34 9.26 8.01
CA VAL A 40 2.51 8.86 9.15
C VAL A 40 1.75 7.57 8.84
N GLY A 41 1.20 7.43 7.64
CA GLY A 41 0.56 6.21 7.18
C GLY A 41 1.50 5.00 7.21
N VAL A 42 2.73 5.15 6.68
CA VAL A 42 3.75 4.08 6.74
C VAL A 42 4.03 3.68 8.20
N ILE A 43 4.20 4.64 9.11
CA ILE A 43 4.44 4.35 10.53
C ILE A 43 3.26 3.60 11.15
N VAL A 44 2.02 4.01 10.85
CA VAL A 44 0.81 3.35 11.36
C VAL A 44 0.69 1.92 10.85
N CYS A 45 0.92 1.68 9.55
CA CYS A 45 0.94 0.33 8.99
C CYS A 45 2.06 -0.51 9.60
N ALA A 46 3.28 0.02 9.64
CA ALA A 46 4.48 -0.68 10.11
C ALA A 46 4.40 -1.10 11.58
N LEU A 47 3.87 -0.25 12.45
CA LEU A 47 3.72 -0.53 13.88
C LEU A 47 2.36 -1.18 14.23
N GLY A 48 1.43 -1.19 13.28
CA GLY A 48 0.14 -1.83 13.38
C GLY A 48 0.16 -3.27 12.89
N TRP A 49 -0.70 -3.57 11.91
CA TRP A 49 -0.91 -4.93 11.42
C TRP A 49 0.30 -5.58 10.75
N GLU A 50 1.20 -4.81 10.11
CA GLU A 50 2.38 -5.37 9.44
C GLU A 50 3.37 -6.03 10.40
N LEU A 51 3.46 -5.59 11.66
CA LEU A 51 4.23 -6.31 12.68
C LEU A 51 3.66 -7.70 12.94
N TRP A 52 2.34 -7.81 12.98
CA TRP A 52 1.68 -9.07 13.29
C TRP A 52 1.77 -10.05 12.14
N PHE A 53 1.46 -9.59 10.94
CA PHE A 53 1.45 -10.44 9.75
C PHE A 53 2.85 -10.87 9.33
N THR A 54 3.81 -9.95 9.32
CA THR A 54 5.19 -10.26 8.91
C THR A 54 5.92 -11.14 9.90
N TYR A 55 5.82 -10.83 11.20
CA TYR A 55 6.60 -11.54 12.23
C TYR A 55 5.80 -12.62 12.98
N GLY A 56 4.56 -12.83 12.67
CA GLY A 56 3.74 -13.89 13.26
C GLY A 56 3.36 -13.67 14.73
N TRP A 57 3.27 -12.43 15.20
CA TRP A 57 3.06 -12.14 16.62
C TRP A 57 1.71 -12.63 17.18
N LEU A 58 0.69 -12.80 16.33
CA LEU A 58 -0.62 -13.27 16.76
C LEU A 58 -0.88 -14.74 16.44
N ASP A 59 -0.45 -15.23 15.28
CA ASP A 59 -0.90 -16.51 14.73
C ASP A 59 0.24 -17.52 14.47
N GLY A 60 1.43 -17.29 14.99
CA GLY A 60 2.50 -18.28 14.96
C GLY A 60 3.65 -17.93 14.01
N ASP A 61 3.70 -18.50 12.80
CA ASP A 61 4.90 -18.45 11.98
C ASP A 61 5.06 -17.12 11.23
N SER A 62 6.28 -16.59 11.25
CA SER A 62 6.63 -15.41 10.43
C SER A 62 6.55 -15.74 8.93
N VAL A 63 6.43 -14.70 8.09
CA VAL A 63 6.40 -14.87 6.63
C VAL A 63 7.62 -15.62 6.10
N ALA A 64 8.79 -15.48 6.74
CA ALA A 64 10.00 -16.17 6.35
C ALA A 64 9.90 -17.70 6.46
N LEU A 65 9.10 -18.21 7.39
CA LEU A 65 8.86 -19.65 7.59
C LEU A 65 7.75 -20.20 6.67
N ARG A 66 6.84 -19.35 6.23
CA ARG A 66 5.68 -19.75 5.41
C ARG A 66 5.95 -19.84 3.91
N ARG A 67 7.09 -19.35 3.44
CA ARG A 67 7.38 -19.21 2.01
C ARG A 67 8.76 -19.77 1.63
N SER A 68 9.00 -19.91 0.32
CA SER A 68 10.22 -20.51 -0.21
C SER A 68 11.47 -19.66 0.09
N VAL A 69 12.64 -20.33 0.12
CA VAL A 69 13.95 -19.67 0.22
C VAL A 69 14.15 -18.67 -0.95
N ALA A 70 13.65 -19.01 -2.15
CA ALA A 70 13.78 -18.14 -3.30
C ALA A 70 13.01 -16.82 -3.12
N LEU A 71 11.80 -16.88 -2.57
CA LEU A 71 11.01 -15.69 -2.28
C LEU A 71 11.65 -14.86 -1.16
N ASN A 72 12.15 -15.51 -0.10
CA ASN A 72 12.87 -14.85 0.99
C ASN A 72 14.16 -14.14 0.53
N ASN A 73 14.83 -14.61 -0.51
CA ASN A 73 16.00 -13.93 -1.07
C ASN A 73 15.60 -12.61 -1.80
N TRP A 74 14.44 -12.55 -2.43
CA TRP A 74 13.95 -11.36 -3.12
C TRP A 74 13.21 -10.39 -2.22
N LEU A 75 12.58 -10.92 -1.18
CA LEU A 75 11.80 -10.19 -0.18
C LEU A 75 12.16 -10.68 1.23
N PRO A 76 13.37 -10.38 1.75
CA PRO A 76 13.72 -10.71 3.13
C PRO A 76 12.68 -10.13 4.11
N GLU A 77 12.45 -10.80 5.23
CA GLU A 77 11.37 -10.48 6.17
C GLU A 77 11.29 -8.99 6.55
N ASN A 78 12.43 -8.38 6.93
CA ASN A 78 12.47 -6.95 7.27
C ASN A 78 12.15 -6.04 6.07
N ILE A 79 12.57 -6.46 4.86
CA ILE A 79 12.26 -5.74 3.64
C ILE A 79 10.78 -5.89 3.29
N ASN A 80 10.22 -7.10 3.47
CA ASN A 80 8.80 -7.36 3.30
C ASN A 80 7.95 -6.45 4.21
N TRP A 81 8.27 -6.43 5.50
CA TRP A 81 7.61 -5.55 6.47
C TRP A 81 7.61 -4.08 6.05
N LEU A 82 8.78 -3.57 5.66
CA LEU A 82 8.89 -2.18 5.21
C LEU A 82 8.15 -1.93 3.90
N MET A 83 8.30 -2.83 2.92
CA MET A 83 7.69 -2.67 1.60
C MET A 83 6.17 -2.79 1.66
N ASN A 84 5.60 -3.71 2.45
CA ASN A 84 4.15 -3.81 2.65
C ASN A 84 3.63 -2.55 3.34
N SER A 85 4.27 -2.09 4.42
CA SER A 85 3.87 -0.85 5.08
C SER A 85 3.88 0.37 4.15
N MET A 86 4.90 0.46 3.29
CA MET A 86 4.99 1.52 2.27
C MET A 86 3.97 1.33 1.15
N GLY A 87 3.70 0.09 0.76
CA GLY A 87 2.72 -0.26 -0.27
C GLY A 87 1.30 0.07 0.18
N ASP A 88 0.93 -0.30 1.39
CA ASP A 88 -0.37 0.00 1.97
C ASP A 88 -0.61 1.50 2.07
N ALA A 89 0.32 2.22 2.71
CA ALA A 89 0.24 3.67 2.77
C ALA A 89 0.23 4.31 1.37
N GLY A 90 1.01 3.78 0.42
CA GLY A 90 1.08 4.24 -0.96
C GLY A 90 -0.22 4.00 -1.71
N ALA A 91 -0.73 2.78 -1.69
CA ALA A 91 -1.95 2.41 -2.39
C ALA A 91 -3.17 3.11 -1.78
N VAL A 92 -3.32 3.07 -0.45
CA VAL A 92 -4.49 3.64 0.23
C VAL A 92 -4.45 5.17 0.22
N LEU A 93 -3.37 5.78 0.70
CA LEU A 93 -3.33 7.24 0.90
C LEU A 93 -2.96 8.01 -0.37
N LEU A 94 -1.83 7.66 -1.02
CA LEU A 94 -1.41 8.38 -2.23
C LEU A 94 -2.30 8.02 -3.42
N GLY A 95 -2.61 6.75 -3.60
CA GLY A 95 -3.52 6.28 -4.65
C GLY A 95 -4.91 6.85 -4.50
N GLY A 96 -5.47 6.80 -3.29
CA GLY A 96 -6.78 7.39 -2.97
C GLY A 96 -6.82 8.89 -3.19
N ALA A 97 -5.82 9.62 -2.68
CA ALA A 97 -5.71 11.07 -2.90
C ALA A 97 -5.60 11.42 -4.39
N TRP A 98 -4.84 10.63 -5.15
CA TRP A 98 -4.67 10.84 -6.59
C TRP A 98 -5.96 10.60 -7.37
N ILE A 99 -6.67 9.49 -7.10
CA ILE A 99 -7.96 9.18 -7.74
C ILE A 99 -9.00 10.25 -7.41
N MET A 100 -9.09 10.65 -6.14
CA MET A 100 -9.96 11.73 -5.69
C MET A 100 -9.67 13.04 -6.45
N TRP A 101 -8.40 13.41 -6.60
CA TRP A 101 -7.98 14.61 -7.31
C TRP A 101 -8.29 14.54 -8.81
N LEU A 102 -8.01 13.41 -9.47
CA LEU A 102 -8.34 13.22 -10.89
C LEU A 102 -9.84 13.29 -11.14
N SER A 103 -10.65 12.64 -10.31
CA SER A 103 -12.10 12.61 -10.43
C SER A 103 -12.73 14.00 -10.28
N HIS A 104 -12.03 14.92 -9.59
CA HIS A 104 -12.43 16.33 -9.47
C HIS A 104 -11.68 17.24 -10.45
N LYS A 105 -11.32 16.74 -11.63
CA LYS A 105 -10.68 17.52 -12.71
C LYS A 105 -9.40 18.22 -12.29
N LYS A 106 -8.65 17.61 -11.36
CA LYS A 106 -7.40 18.15 -10.77
C LYS A 106 -7.59 19.45 -9.98
N ASP A 107 -8.79 19.68 -9.45
CA ASP A 107 -9.08 20.79 -8.55
C ASP A 107 -8.51 20.54 -7.17
N VAL A 108 -7.54 21.36 -6.76
CA VAL A 108 -6.86 21.28 -5.44
C VAL A 108 -7.81 21.62 -4.28
N SER A 109 -8.95 22.27 -4.55
CA SER A 109 -9.95 22.58 -3.52
C SER A 109 -10.51 21.34 -2.83
N VAL A 110 -10.46 20.18 -3.50
CA VAL A 110 -10.87 18.89 -2.96
C VAL A 110 -10.08 18.50 -1.68
N PHE A 111 -8.86 19.00 -1.51
CA PHE A 111 -8.02 18.78 -0.33
C PHE A 111 -8.22 19.82 0.77
N LYS A 112 -8.98 20.89 0.50
CA LYS A 112 -9.15 22.01 1.43
C LYS A 112 -10.57 22.12 1.98
N GLN A 113 -11.54 21.57 1.28
CA GLN A 113 -12.95 21.68 1.62
C GLN A 113 -13.59 20.29 1.63
N TRP A 114 -14.47 20.06 2.60
CA TRP A 114 -15.22 18.81 2.64
C TRP A 114 -16.16 18.70 1.43
N LYS A 115 -16.03 17.60 0.69
CA LYS A 115 -16.91 17.24 -0.42
C LYS A 115 -17.34 15.78 -0.26
N TRP A 116 -18.61 15.52 -0.14
CA TRP A 116 -19.14 14.15 -0.02
C TRP A 116 -18.73 13.25 -1.21
N SER A 117 -18.69 13.78 -2.41
CA SER A 117 -18.22 13.05 -3.59
C SER A 117 -16.78 12.59 -3.46
N ALA A 118 -15.91 13.45 -2.93
CA ALA A 118 -14.50 13.11 -2.67
C ALA A 118 -14.38 12.01 -1.62
N PHE A 119 -15.13 12.13 -0.52
CA PHE A 119 -15.17 11.11 0.53
C PHE A 119 -15.69 9.76 0.01
N CYS A 120 -16.76 9.74 -0.77
CA CYS A 120 -17.28 8.50 -1.35
C CYS A 120 -16.26 7.84 -2.29
N ILE A 121 -15.57 8.62 -3.14
CA ILE A 121 -14.54 8.10 -4.03
C ILE A 121 -13.39 7.48 -3.21
N LEU A 122 -12.93 8.17 -2.17
CA LEU A 122 -11.88 7.67 -1.29
C LEU A 122 -12.30 6.38 -0.58
N LEU A 123 -13.52 6.34 -0.04
CA LEU A 123 -14.07 5.17 0.63
C LEU A 123 -14.18 3.98 -0.32
N MET A 124 -14.72 4.20 -1.52
CA MET A 124 -14.83 3.16 -2.55
C MET A 124 -13.45 2.64 -2.97
N TRP A 125 -12.47 3.52 -3.08
CA TRP A 125 -11.09 3.12 -3.36
C TRP A 125 -10.50 2.26 -2.23
N CYS A 126 -10.60 2.71 -0.98
CA CYS A 126 -10.09 1.98 0.17
C CYS A 126 -10.70 0.58 0.30
N ILE A 127 -12.02 0.48 0.15
CA ILE A 127 -12.72 -0.83 0.20
C ILE A 127 -12.36 -1.68 -1.03
N GLY A 128 -12.44 -1.10 -2.21
CA GLY A 128 -12.27 -1.85 -3.47
C GLY A 128 -10.85 -2.39 -3.64
N GLN A 129 -9.83 -1.63 -3.29
CA GLN A 129 -8.46 -2.09 -3.39
C GLN A 129 -8.13 -3.17 -2.34
N ASN A 130 -8.66 -3.07 -1.11
CA ASN A 130 -8.51 -4.11 -0.10
C ASN A 130 -9.16 -5.44 -0.57
N ILE A 131 -10.40 -5.40 -1.05
CA ILE A 131 -11.06 -6.58 -1.61
C ILE A 131 -10.24 -7.18 -2.75
N LEU A 132 -9.72 -6.35 -3.66
CA LEU A 132 -8.90 -6.82 -4.78
C LEU A 132 -7.62 -7.51 -4.29
N VAL A 133 -6.92 -6.89 -3.34
CA VAL A 133 -5.67 -7.42 -2.80
C VAL A 133 -5.92 -8.74 -2.09
N GLU A 134 -6.85 -8.79 -1.14
CA GLU A 134 -7.14 -9.98 -0.34
C GLU A 134 -7.66 -11.14 -1.19
N MET A 135 -8.61 -10.88 -2.11
CA MET A 135 -9.24 -11.95 -2.87
C MET A 135 -8.38 -12.48 -4.03
N PHE A 136 -7.54 -11.64 -4.64
CA PHE A 136 -6.86 -12.00 -5.88
C PHE A 136 -5.33 -12.05 -5.80
N LEU A 137 -4.73 -11.40 -4.79
CA LEU A 137 -3.28 -11.29 -4.70
C LEU A 137 -2.68 -12.07 -3.52
N TYR A 138 -3.33 -12.04 -2.36
CA TYR A 138 -2.75 -12.58 -1.11
C TYR A 138 -3.47 -13.78 -0.51
N HIS A 139 -4.42 -14.37 -1.23
CA HIS A 139 -5.19 -15.49 -0.70
C HIS A 139 -4.30 -16.69 -0.27
N ASP A 140 -3.08 -16.82 -0.79
CA ASP A 140 -2.11 -17.85 -0.42
C ASP A 140 -1.15 -17.45 0.72
N GLN A 141 -1.35 -16.30 1.33
CA GLN A 141 -0.55 -15.77 2.45
C GLN A 141 0.98 -15.71 2.19
N LEU A 142 1.39 -15.48 0.95
CA LEU A 142 2.81 -15.46 0.59
C LEU A 142 3.50 -14.13 0.95
N ALA A 143 2.75 -13.06 1.11
CA ALA A 143 3.28 -11.73 1.45
C ALA A 143 3.03 -11.34 2.91
N GLU A 144 1.98 -11.90 3.51
CA GLU A 144 1.51 -11.62 4.87
C GLU A 144 1.26 -12.90 5.67
#